data_44550cc5c46c54a778d74a6a0f14957b
#
_entry.id   44550cc5c46c54a778d74a6a0f14957b
#
_cell.length_a   1.000
_cell.length_b   1.000
_cell.length_c   1.000
_cell.angle_alpha   90.00
_cell.angle_beta   90.00
_cell.angle_gamma   90.00
#
_symmetry.space_group_name_H-M   'P 1'
#
loop_
_entity.id
_entity.type
_entity.pdbx_description
1 polymer ?
#
loop_
_entity_poly.entity_id
_entity_poly.type
_entity_poly.pdbx_seq_one_letter_code
_entity_poly.pdbx_strand_id
1 'polypeptide(L)'
;DIDSAVEGVVDAIWFNQGQVCCAGSRLLVQEGIADVFYTKLKARMSGLRIGDPLDKCIDIGAIVHPRQQARIRDMLAAHPEGETFQTTAPGGCYFPPTLITGLAPASPLMQQEIFGPVLVATTFRTPVEAVEIANSTRYGLAASVWSENINLALDVAPKLVAGIVWVNGTNMMDAAAGFGGVRESGFGREGGWEGLTGYTKPVAAPAKTRSIAAHTGDGGAGGLDRTAKLYIGGKQARPDSGYSRAVYGPKGALLGHTSLASRKDLRNAVEACNAAKGWAKSSGHLRAQILYYMAENLSARATEFATRLKSLTGSDGTAEVEASISRLFSAAAWADKYDGQVHDVPIRGVALAMKEPVGTIGILCPDDAPLLGLISAMAPAIAMGNRVILAASQPFPLIATDLYQVLDTSDLPGGVVNILTGDHSDLADPMARHMDIDAVWSFADPALAKGIEVAAAGNLKRTWCGALDWSRDNTKAILPHATEVKNIWIPYGA
;
A
#
# COMPACT_ATOMS: atom_id res chain seq x y z
N ASP A 1 -21.53 -12.90 -21.42
CA ASP A 1 -22.01 -12.54 -22.76
C ASP A 1 -20.99 -11.64 -23.45
N ILE A 2 -20.58 -12.04 -24.67
CA ILE A 2 -19.53 -11.31 -25.42
C ILE A 2 -20.08 -9.96 -25.91
N ASP A 3 -21.34 -9.87 -26.29
CA ASP A 3 -21.91 -8.62 -26.79
C ASP A 3 -21.99 -7.55 -25.70
N SER A 4 -22.44 -7.92 -24.51
CA SER A 4 -22.42 -7.03 -23.34
C SER A 4 -20.99 -6.59 -22.99
N ALA A 5 -20.02 -7.49 -23.09
CA ALA A 5 -18.61 -7.14 -22.82
C ALA A 5 -18.04 -6.18 -23.87
N VAL A 6 -18.43 -6.33 -25.16
CA VAL A 6 -18.05 -5.40 -26.23
C VAL A 6 -18.62 -4.00 -25.98
N GLU A 7 -19.92 -3.89 -25.65
CA GLU A 7 -20.52 -2.59 -25.31
C GLU A 7 -19.86 -1.98 -24.06
N GLY A 8 -19.57 -2.80 -23.05
CA GLY A 8 -18.85 -2.35 -21.86
C GLY A 8 -17.44 -1.85 -22.16
N VAL A 9 -16.71 -2.47 -23.08
CA VAL A 9 -15.40 -1.98 -23.53
C VAL A 9 -15.53 -0.67 -24.30
N VAL A 10 -16.54 -0.55 -25.17
CA VAL A 10 -16.82 0.71 -25.90
C VAL A 10 -17.08 1.85 -24.93
N ASP A 11 -17.91 1.62 -23.92
CA ASP A 11 -18.22 2.61 -22.88
C ASP A 11 -16.99 2.91 -21.99
N ALA A 12 -16.19 1.91 -21.67
CA ALA A 12 -15.01 2.07 -20.83
C ALA A 12 -13.92 2.95 -21.45
N ILE A 13 -13.71 2.89 -22.78
CA ILE A 13 -12.57 3.57 -23.41
C ILE A 13 -12.97 4.78 -24.24
N TRP A 14 -14.09 4.75 -24.97
CA TRP A 14 -14.44 5.84 -25.88
C TRP A 14 -15.37 6.89 -25.25
N PHE A 15 -15.98 6.61 -24.10
CA PHE A 15 -16.61 7.64 -23.29
C PHE A 15 -15.66 8.82 -23.06
N ASN A 16 -16.14 10.04 -23.28
CA ASN A 16 -15.36 11.27 -23.19
C ASN A 16 -14.00 11.19 -23.93
N GLN A 17 -13.99 10.64 -25.16
CA GLN A 17 -12.81 10.40 -26.03
C GLN A 17 -11.62 9.71 -25.33
N GLY A 18 -11.86 8.86 -24.34
CA GLY A 18 -10.84 8.19 -23.57
C GLY A 18 -10.06 9.09 -22.61
N GLN A 19 -10.48 10.34 -22.45
CA GLN A 19 -9.88 11.30 -21.53
C GLN A 19 -10.59 11.26 -20.16
N VAL A 20 -10.53 10.07 -19.54
CA VAL A 20 -11.07 9.75 -18.22
C VAL A 20 -10.02 8.97 -17.45
N CYS A 21 -9.81 9.31 -16.18
CA CYS A 21 -8.78 8.66 -15.35
C CYS A 21 -9.00 7.16 -15.17
N CYS A 22 -10.26 6.69 -15.16
CA CYS A 22 -10.62 5.28 -15.06
C CYS A 22 -10.94 4.61 -16.40
N ALA A 23 -10.58 5.24 -17.54
CA ALA A 23 -10.80 4.67 -18.86
C ALA A 23 -10.17 3.29 -18.99
N GLY A 24 -10.89 2.33 -19.58
CA GLY A 24 -10.45 0.96 -19.80
C GLY A 24 -9.43 0.83 -20.94
N SER A 25 -8.31 1.53 -20.85
CA SER A 25 -7.33 1.68 -21.93
C SER A 25 -6.56 0.41 -22.26
N ARG A 26 -6.52 -0.58 -21.35
CA ARG A 26 -5.84 -1.87 -21.51
C ARG A 26 -6.87 -2.99 -21.51
N LEU A 27 -6.97 -3.72 -22.61
CA LEU A 27 -7.89 -4.84 -22.78
C LEU A 27 -7.10 -6.17 -22.77
N LEU A 28 -7.47 -7.06 -21.87
CA LEU A 28 -6.97 -8.43 -21.80
C LEU A 28 -8.11 -9.37 -22.23
N VAL A 29 -7.90 -10.13 -23.29
CA VAL A 29 -8.93 -11.05 -23.85
C VAL A 29 -8.42 -12.48 -23.74
N GLN A 30 -9.29 -13.40 -23.31
CA GLN A 30 -8.95 -14.83 -23.33
C GLN A 30 -8.68 -15.30 -24.77
N GLU A 31 -7.56 -15.99 -24.99
CA GLU A 31 -7.08 -16.38 -26.33
C GLU A 31 -8.15 -17.09 -27.16
N GLY A 32 -8.91 -18.01 -26.56
CA GLY A 32 -9.92 -18.81 -27.25
C GLY A 32 -11.14 -18.02 -27.77
N ILE A 33 -11.36 -16.77 -27.35
CA ILE A 33 -12.47 -15.92 -27.82
C ILE A 33 -11.98 -14.65 -28.53
N ALA A 34 -10.67 -14.43 -28.62
CA ALA A 34 -10.08 -13.17 -29.07
C ALA A 34 -10.55 -12.76 -30.48
N ASP A 35 -10.54 -13.66 -31.44
CA ASP A 35 -10.93 -13.37 -32.83
C ASP A 35 -12.40 -12.94 -32.93
N VAL A 36 -13.28 -13.64 -32.25
CA VAL A 36 -14.71 -13.30 -32.21
C VAL A 36 -14.93 -11.95 -31.53
N PHE A 37 -14.25 -11.74 -30.41
CA PHE A 37 -14.34 -10.50 -29.64
C PHE A 37 -13.86 -9.30 -30.45
N TYR A 38 -12.66 -9.39 -31.05
CA TYR A 38 -12.10 -8.29 -31.85
C TYR A 38 -12.94 -8.01 -33.11
N THR A 39 -13.51 -9.04 -33.74
CA THR A 39 -14.40 -8.86 -34.89
C THR A 39 -15.62 -8.02 -34.50
N LYS A 40 -16.30 -8.38 -33.40
CA LYS A 40 -17.45 -7.64 -32.88
C LYS A 40 -17.07 -6.22 -32.45
N LEU A 41 -15.93 -6.06 -31.76
CA LEU A 41 -15.45 -4.76 -31.32
C LEU A 41 -15.12 -3.83 -32.50
N LYS A 42 -14.40 -4.31 -33.53
CA LYS A 42 -14.11 -3.54 -34.75
C LYS A 42 -15.41 -3.11 -35.47
N ALA A 43 -16.39 -4.00 -35.55
CA ALA A 43 -17.71 -3.68 -36.13
C ALA A 43 -18.41 -2.57 -35.33
N ARG A 44 -18.41 -2.65 -34.01
CA ARG A 44 -19.01 -1.63 -33.14
C ARG A 44 -18.26 -0.29 -33.22
N MET A 45 -16.92 -0.31 -33.25
CA MET A 45 -16.08 0.88 -33.47
C MET A 45 -16.42 1.63 -34.75
N SER A 46 -16.68 0.88 -35.82
CA SER A 46 -17.02 1.48 -37.14
C SER A 46 -18.36 2.24 -37.11
N GLY A 47 -19.21 1.96 -36.13
CA GLY A 47 -20.47 2.66 -35.93
C GLY A 47 -20.38 3.92 -35.04
N LEU A 48 -19.20 4.22 -34.44
CA LEU A 48 -19.00 5.40 -33.58
C LEU A 48 -18.91 6.67 -34.43
N ARG A 49 -19.68 7.69 -34.07
CA ARG A 49 -19.75 8.98 -34.75
C ARG A 49 -18.91 10.01 -34.02
N ILE A 50 -18.04 10.68 -34.75
CA ILE A 50 -17.10 11.65 -34.21
C ILE A 50 -17.45 13.03 -34.74
N GLY A 51 -17.58 14.01 -33.87
CA GLY A 51 -17.95 15.36 -34.30
C GLY A 51 -18.19 16.33 -33.16
N ASP A 52 -19.02 17.35 -33.41
CA ASP A 52 -19.36 18.36 -32.43
C ASP A 52 -20.10 17.75 -31.23
N PRO A 53 -19.59 17.85 -29.99
CA PRO A 53 -20.22 17.27 -28.81
C PRO A 53 -21.56 17.91 -28.44
N LEU A 54 -21.95 19.04 -29.05
CA LEU A 54 -23.28 19.63 -28.88
C LEU A 54 -24.35 18.93 -29.74
N ASP A 55 -23.95 18.16 -30.74
CA ASP A 55 -24.85 17.32 -31.50
C ASP A 55 -25.11 16.01 -30.74
N LYS A 56 -26.35 15.78 -30.33
CA LYS A 56 -26.78 14.58 -29.59
C LYS A 56 -26.56 13.25 -30.34
N CYS A 57 -26.31 13.31 -31.65
CA CYS A 57 -26.01 12.15 -32.47
C CYS A 57 -24.51 11.76 -32.43
N ILE A 58 -23.66 12.52 -31.80
CA ILE A 58 -22.22 12.31 -31.73
C ILE A 58 -21.87 11.50 -30.49
N ASP A 59 -21.04 10.46 -30.68
CA ASP A 59 -20.58 9.57 -29.63
C ASP A 59 -19.22 10.03 -29.04
N ILE A 60 -18.38 10.67 -29.87
CA ILE A 60 -17.01 11.07 -29.49
C ILE A 60 -16.74 12.51 -29.92
N GLY A 61 -16.34 13.34 -28.98
CA GLY A 61 -15.96 14.74 -29.20
C GLY A 61 -14.48 14.95 -29.55
N ALA A 62 -14.04 16.20 -29.46
CA ALA A 62 -12.65 16.60 -29.69
C ALA A 62 -11.75 16.30 -28.49
N ILE A 63 -10.48 16.02 -28.75
CA ILE A 63 -9.42 15.99 -27.73
C ILE A 63 -9.30 17.39 -27.09
N VAL A 64 -9.11 17.44 -25.79
CA VAL A 64 -9.12 18.66 -24.99
C VAL A 64 -8.16 19.77 -25.48
N HIS A 65 -7.03 19.40 -26.08
CA HIS A 65 -6.02 20.36 -26.56
C HIS A 65 -5.13 19.76 -27.64
N PRO A 66 -4.69 20.54 -28.68
CA PRO A 66 -3.79 20.03 -29.74
C PRO A 66 -2.48 19.43 -29.24
N ARG A 67 -1.92 19.90 -28.12
CA ARG A 67 -0.72 19.28 -27.50
C ARG A 67 -0.97 17.84 -27.07
N GLN A 68 -2.13 17.54 -26.51
CA GLN A 68 -2.48 16.17 -26.12
C GLN A 68 -2.70 15.29 -27.36
N GLN A 69 -3.34 15.84 -28.40
CA GLN A 69 -3.48 15.13 -29.68
C GLN A 69 -2.10 14.80 -30.30
N ALA A 70 -1.16 15.76 -30.29
CA ALA A 70 0.21 15.55 -30.76
C ALA A 70 0.91 14.47 -29.92
N ARG A 71 0.82 14.54 -28.57
CA ARG A 71 1.39 13.52 -27.67
C ARG A 71 0.88 12.11 -28.00
N ILE A 72 -0.42 11.96 -28.25
CA ILE A 72 -0.99 10.65 -28.61
C ILE A 72 -0.35 10.16 -29.92
N ARG A 73 -0.28 11.02 -30.96
CA ARG A 73 0.35 10.67 -32.25
C ARG A 73 1.80 10.28 -32.09
N ASP A 74 2.57 11.06 -31.33
CA ASP A 74 4.00 10.83 -31.10
C ASP A 74 4.23 9.50 -30.35
N MET A 75 3.42 9.18 -29.35
CA MET A 75 3.50 7.91 -28.65
C MET A 75 3.22 6.71 -29.57
N LEU A 76 2.19 6.79 -30.42
CA LEU A 76 1.88 5.72 -31.35
C LEU A 76 2.94 5.59 -32.44
N ALA A 77 3.47 6.70 -32.94
CA ALA A 77 4.55 6.69 -33.95
C ALA A 77 5.87 6.15 -33.40
N ALA A 78 6.18 6.41 -32.13
CA ALA A 78 7.37 5.90 -31.47
C ALA A 78 7.32 4.39 -31.20
N HIS A 79 6.13 3.79 -31.16
CA HIS A 79 5.89 2.38 -30.83
C HIS A 79 4.97 1.72 -31.86
N PRO A 80 5.42 1.48 -33.11
CA PRO A 80 4.61 0.93 -34.19
C PRO A 80 4.44 -0.59 -34.09
N GLU A 81 4.22 -1.10 -32.87
CA GLU A 81 4.05 -2.52 -32.57
C GLU A 81 2.58 -2.91 -32.69
N GLY A 82 2.32 -4.19 -32.95
CA GLY A 82 0.97 -4.76 -32.99
C GLY A 82 0.23 -4.46 -34.29
N GLU A 83 -1.02 -4.92 -34.34
CA GLU A 83 -1.94 -4.68 -35.44
C GLU A 83 -2.89 -3.52 -35.07
N THR A 84 -2.88 -2.46 -35.86
CA THR A 84 -3.70 -1.28 -35.63
C THR A 84 -4.97 -1.30 -36.47
N PHE A 85 -6.13 -1.20 -35.83
CA PHE A 85 -7.40 -0.89 -36.45
C PHE A 85 -7.84 0.52 -36.00
N GLN A 86 -8.11 1.39 -36.96
CA GLN A 86 -8.47 2.80 -36.72
C GLN A 86 -9.62 3.21 -37.64
N THR A 87 -10.59 3.94 -37.11
CA THR A 87 -11.66 4.55 -37.88
C THR A 87 -11.21 5.90 -38.43
N THR A 88 -12.11 6.66 -39.03
CA THR A 88 -11.82 8.03 -39.53
C THR A 88 -12.34 9.07 -38.55
N ALA A 89 -11.69 10.24 -38.50
CA ALA A 89 -12.13 11.38 -37.74
C ALA A 89 -12.12 12.65 -38.59
N PRO A 90 -12.95 13.66 -38.25
CA PRO A 90 -12.89 14.99 -38.88
C PRO A 90 -11.51 15.64 -38.69
N GLY A 91 -11.23 16.66 -39.51
CA GLY A 91 -10.05 17.51 -39.32
C GLY A 91 -10.12 18.31 -38.01
N GLY A 92 -8.99 18.89 -37.59
CA GLY A 92 -8.90 19.66 -36.35
C GLY A 92 -8.43 18.81 -35.15
N CYS A 93 -8.99 19.04 -33.97
CA CYS A 93 -8.55 18.42 -32.74
C CYS A 93 -9.27 17.08 -32.42
N TYR A 94 -9.82 16.44 -33.44
CA TYR A 94 -10.43 15.11 -33.31
C TYR A 94 -9.39 14.01 -33.49
N PHE A 95 -9.56 12.91 -32.76
CA PHE A 95 -8.70 11.73 -32.87
C PHE A 95 -9.58 10.49 -33.08
N PRO A 96 -9.29 9.65 -34.09
CA PRO A 96 -10.12 8.51 -34.39
C PRO A 96 -10.00 7.41 -33.31
N PRO A 97 -11.09 6.72 -32.97
CA PRO A 97 -11.04 5.50 -32.19
C PRO A 97 -10.02 4.53 -32.77
N THR A 98 -9.12 4.08 -31.90
CA THR A 98 -7.99 3.25 -32.30
C THR A 98 -7.93 2.02 -31.40
N LEU A 99 -7.81 0.83 -32.02
CA LEU A 99 -7.54 -0.43 -31.35
C LEU A 99 -6.18 -0.96 -31.84
N ILE A 100 -5.30 -1.32 -30.91
CA ILE A 100 -3.99 -1.92 -31.20
C ILE A 100 -3.96 -3.29 -30.52
N THR A 101 -3.88 -4.37 -31.30
CA THR A 101 -3.87 -5.76 -30.81
C THR A 101 -2.49 -6.41 -30.95
N GLY A 102 -2.28 -7.53 -30.26
CA GLY A 102 -1.04 -8.29 -30.36
C GLY A 102 0.17 -7.67 -29.65
N LEU A 103 -0.06 -6.75 -28.71
CA LEU A 103 1.01 -6.13 -27.95
C LEU A 103 1.54 -7.07 -26.86
N ALA A 104 2.86 -7.09 -26.67
CA ALA A 104 3.46 -7.73 -25.51
C ALA A 104 3.12 -6.96 -24.23
N PRO A 105 2.93 -7.63 -23.07
CA PRO A 105 2.65 -6.94 -21.80
C PRO A 105 3.68 -5.89 -21.40
N ALA A 106 4.95 -6.05 -21.84
CA ALA A 106 6.04 -5.10 -21.59
C ALA A 106 6.11 -3.93 -22.58
N SER A 107 5.27 -3.90 -23.63
CA SER A 107 5.24 -2.79 -24.59
C SER A 107 5.01 -1.46 -23.89
N PRO A 108 5.72 -0.39 -24.26
CA PRO A 108 5.47 0.95 -23.71
C PRO A 108 4.03 1.41 -23.83
N LEU A 109 3.31 1.03 -24.89
CA LEU A 109 1.88 1.32 -25.06
C LEU A 109 0.99 0.61 -24.02
N MET A 110 1.44 -0.55 -23.52
CA MET A 110 0.77 -1.28 -22.43
C MET A 110 1.14 -0.75 -21.03
N GLN A 111 2.23 0.01 -20.92
CA GLN A 111 2.78 0.47 -19.63
C GLN A 111 2.62 1.96 -19.37
N GLN A 112 2.33 2.78 -20.39
CA GLN A 112 2.17 4.22 -20.28
C GLN A 112 0.72 4.63 -20.50
N GLU A 113 0.28 5.67 -19.80
CA GLU A 113 -1.04 6.26 -19.99
C GLU A 113 -1.08 7.12 -21.25
N ILE A 114 -1.87 6.72 -22.25
CA ILE A 114 -2.04 7.45 -23.51
C ILE A 114 -2.99 8.64 -23.34
N PHE A 115 -4.04 8.47 -22.55
CA PHE A 115 -5.07 9.48 -22.23
C PHE A 115 -5.78 10.02 -23.47
N GLY A 116 -6.35 9.12 -24.25
CA GLY A 116 -7.06 9.40 -25.50
C GLY A 116 -7.85 8.16 -25.98
N PRO A 117 -8.52 8.24 -27.15
CA PRO A 117 -9.42 7.20 -27.66
C PRO A 117 -8.66 6.00 -28.24
N VAL A 118 -7.66 5.51 -27.53
CA VAL A 118 -6.77 4.43 -27.95
C VAL A 118 -6.87 3.28 -26.96
N LEU A 119 -7.33 2.13 -27.45
CA LEU A 119 -7.40 0.87 -26.72
C LEU A 119 -6.23 -0.02 -27.13
N VAL A 120 -5.45 -0.46 -26.17
CA VAL A 120 -4.37 -1.42 -26.38
C VAL A 120 -4.75 -2.79 -25.85
N ALA A 121 -4.45 -3.85 -26.58
CA ALA A 121 -4.94 -5.19 -26.26
C ALA A 121 -3.85 -6.26 -26.35
N THR A 122 -3.95 -7.21 -25.42
CA THR A 122 -3.18 -8.45 -25.42
C THR A 122 -4.08 -9.63 -25.06
N THR A 123 -3.62 -10.86 -25.30
CA THR A 123 -4.36 -12.06 -24.93
C THR A 123 -3.76 -12.74 -23.70
N PHE A 124 -4.55 -13.57 -23.06
CA PHE A 124 -4.15 -14.44 -21.96
C PHE A 124 -4.76 -15.83 -22.11
N ARG A 125 -4.18 -16.84 -21.49
CA ARG A 125 -4.67 -18.23 -21.54
C ARG A 125 -5.42 -18.63 -20.29
N THR A 126 -4.93 -18.20 -19.12
CA THR A 126 -5.48 -18.59 -17.82
C THR A 126 -5.86 -17.37 -16.98
N PRO A 127 -6.83 -17.49 -16.06
CA PRO A 127 -7.17 -16.40 -15.14
C PRO A 127 -5.98 -15.92 -14.29
N VAL A 128 -5.05 -16.81 -13.96
CA VAL A 128 -3.83 -16.46 -13.20
C VAL A 128 -2.95 -15.53 -14.05
N GLU A 129 -2.69 -15.89 -15.30
CA GLU A 129 -1.94 -15.06 -16.25
C GLU A 129 -2.62 -13.70 -16.46
N ALA A 130 -3.97 -13.67 -16.59
CA ALA A 130 -4.72 -12.43 -16.70
C ALA A 130 -4.46 -11.49 -15.50
N VAL A 131 -4.50 -12.02 -14.28
CA VAL A 131 -4.21 -11.25 -13.06
C VAL A 131 -2.77 -10.76 -13.04
N GLU A 132 -1.80 -11.59 -13.44
CA GLU A 132 -0.38 -11.21 -13.50
C GLU A 132 -0.15 -10.08 -14.52
N ILE A 133 -0.71 -10.19 -15.72
CA ILE A 133 -0.62 -9.15 -16.75
C ILE A 133 -1.34 -7.87 -16.30
N ALA A 134 -2.55 -7.98 -15.76
CA ALA A 134 -3.30 -6.82 -15.27
C ALA A 134 -2.51 -6.05 -14.20
N ASN A 135 -1.87 -6.78 -13.29
CA ASN A 135 -1.09 -6.21 -12.19
C ASN A 135 0.33 -5.77 -12.56
N SER A 136 0.80 -6.09 -13.79
CA SER A 136 2.15 -5.75 -14.27
C SER A 136 2.28 -4.29 -14.74
N THR A 137 1.72 -3.36 -14.01
CA THR A 137 1.78 -1.91 -14.27
C THR A 137 2.08 -1.16 -12.97
N ARG A 138 2.61 0.05 -13.10
CA ARG A 138 2.81 0.96 -11.97
C ARG A 138 1.52 1.63 -11.48
N TYR A 139 0.45 1.57 -12.26
CA TYR A 139 -0.85 2.16 -11.94
C TYR A 139 -1.77 1.16 -11.23
N GLY A 140 -2.88 1.66 -10.68
CA GLY A 140 -3.88 0.85 -10.01
C GLY A 140 -5.12 1.65 -9.63
N LEU A 141 -5.75 2.35 -10.61
CA LEU A 141 -6.97 3.12 -10.32
C LEU A 141 -8.21 2.23 -10.39
N ALA A 142 -8.52 1.69 -11.58
CA ALA A 142 -9.73 0.94 -11.82
C ALA A 142 -9.48 -0.27 -12.73
N ALA A 143 -10.36 -1.25 -12.62
CA ALA A 143 -10.40 -2.41 -13.51
C ALA A 143 -11.85 -2.90 -13.69
N SER A 144 -12.11 -3.58 -14.81
CA SER A 144 -13.35 -4.30 -15.05
C SER A 144 -13.07 -5.78 -15.31
N VAL A 145 -13.90 -6.66 -14.77
CA VAL A 145 -13.83 -8.12 -14.99
C VAL A 145 -15.14 -8.56 -15.64
N TRP A 146 -15.05 -9.14 -16.82
CA TRP A 146 -16.20 -9.61 -17.57
C TRP A 146 -16.21 -11.13 -17.65
N SER A 147 -17.23 -11.78 -17.11
CA SER A 147 -17.42 -13.23 -17.17
C SER A 147 -18.87 -13.61 -16.84
N GLU A 148 -19.43 -14.58 -17.56
CA GLU A 148 -20.71 -15.22 -17.18
C GLU A 148 -20.54 -16.13 -15.95
N ASN A 149 -19.32 -16.62 -15.70
CA ASN A 149 -19.01 -17.37 -14.49
C ASN A 149 -18.77 -16.40 -13.33
N ILE A 150 -19.82 -16.15 -12.56
CA ILE A 150 -19.75 -15.23 -11.40
C ILE A 150 -18.71 -15.67 -10.36
N ASN A 151 -18.53 -16.98 -10.16
CA ASN A 151 -17.52 -17.47 -9.22
C ASN A 151 -16.10 -17.07 -9.67
N LEU A 152 -15.82 -17.17 -10.98
CA LEU A 152 -14.56 -16.75 -11.56
C LEU A 152 -14.37 -15.23 -11.43
N ALA A 153 -15.42 -14.45 -11.75
CA ALA A 153 -15.34 -12.99 -11.64
C ALA A 153 -15.05 -12.53 -10.21
N LEU A 154 -15.72 -13.13 -9.22
CA LEU A 154 -15.53 -12.85 -7.80
C LEU A 154 -14.18 -13.37 -7.26
N ASP A 155 -13.62 -14.44 -7.85
CA ASP A 155 -12.28 -14.91 -7.51
C ASP A 155 -11.18 -14.00 -8.06
N VAL A 156 -11.38 -13.43 -9.26
CA VAL A 156 -10.40 -12.56 -9.92
C VAL A 156 -10.43 -11.13 -9.36
N ALA A 157 -11.61 -10.56 -9.14
CA ALA A 157 -11.76 -9.15 -8.78
C ALA A 157 -10.91 -8.72 -7.54
N PRO A 158 -10.87 -9.47 -6.42
CA PRO A 158 -10.04 -9.12 -5.28
C PRO A 158 -8.53 -9.19 -5.57
N LYS A 159 -8.11 -9.99 -6.55
CA LYS A 159 -6.69 -10.20 -6.90
C LYS A 159 -6.12 -9.09 -7.76
N LEU A 160 -6.98 -8.24 -8.36
CA LEU A 160 -6.54 -7.09 -9.15
C LEU A 160 -6.04 -5.98 -8.22
N VAL A 161 -4.87 -5.44 -8.54
CA VAL A 161 -4.28 -4.32 -7.80
C VAL A 161 -4.86 -3.02 -8.36
N ALA A 162 -6.07 -2.68 -7.92
CA ALA A 162 -6.80 -1.47 -8.28
C ALA A 162 -7.67 -1.05 -7.08
N GLY A 163 -7.90 0.25 -6.94
CA GLY A 163 -8.74 0.77 -5.85
C GLY A 163 -10.23 0.55 -6.10
N ILE A 164 -10.64 0.38 -7.37
CA ILE A 164 -12.00 0.05 -7.74
C ILE A 164 -12.03 -1.06 -8.79
N VAL A 165 -12.95 -2.01 -8.65
CA VAL A 165 -13.15 -3.10 -9.61
C VAL A 165 -14.64 -3.24 -9.91
N TRP A 166 -15.00 -3.25 -11.18
CA TRP A 166 -16.36 -3.53 -11.63
C TRP A 166 -16.47 -4.96 -12.16
N VAL A 167 -17.50 -5.67 -11.75
CA VAL A 167 -17.82 -7.01 -12.25
C VAL A 167 -18.96 -6.87 -13.27
N ASN A 168 -18.75 -7.31 -14.52
CA ASN A 168 -19.70 -7.22 -15.61
C ASN A 168 -20.30 -5.81 -15.78
N GLY A 169 -19.47 -4.81 -15.64
CA GLY A 169 -19.84 -3.39 -15.73
C GLY A 169 -18.61 -2.50 -15.79
N THR A 170 -18.83 -1.21 -15.95
CA THR A 170 -17.81 -0.17 -15.97
C THR A 170 -18.43 1.17 -15.55
N ASN A 171 -17.59 2.13 -15.17
CA ASN A 171 -17.96 3.52 -14.89
C ASN A 171 -19.08 3.72 -13.85
N MET A 172 -19.34 2.71 -13.00
CA MET A 172 -20.31 2.83 -11.91
C MET A 172 -19.69 3.59 -10.76
N MET A 173 -20.37 4.63 -10.32
CA MET A 173 -19.95 5.50 -9.22
C MET A 173 -21.15 5.91 -8.36
N ASP A 174 -20.94 6.03 -7.07
CA ASP A 174 -21.90 6.61 -6.13
C ASP A 174 -21.16 7.23 -4.95
N ALA A 175 -21.74 8.28 -4.36
CA ALA A 175 -21.17 8.99 -3.24
C ALA A 175 -20.99 8.14 -1.97
N ALA A 176 -21.74 7.04 -1.84
CA ALA A 176 -21.64 6.11 -0.71
C ALA A 176 -20.41 5.20 -0.79
N ALA A 177 -19.85 4.99 -1.99
CA ALA A 177 -18.70 4.12 -2.21
C ALA A 177 -17.47 4.93 -2.63
N GLY A 178 -16.33 4.69 -1.97
CA GLY A 178 -15.09 5.41 -2.26
C GLY A 178 -14.55 5.11 -3.66
N PHE A 179 -14.11 6.13 -4.36
CA PHE A 179 -13.40 6.06 -5.63
C PHE A 179 -11.96 6.55 -5.46
N GLY A 180 -10.99 5.82 -5.93
CA GLY A 180 -9.59 6.20 -5.90
C GLY A 180 -8.66 5.03 -6.19
N GLY A 181 -7.37 5.31 -6.31
CA GLY A 181 -6.36 4.38 -6.76
C GLY A 181 -5.44 3.84 -5.66
N VAL A 182 -4.49 3.06 -6.13
CA VAL A 182 -3.32 2.58 -5.40
C VAL A 182 -2.08 2.78 -6.26
N ARG A 183 -0.89 2.52 -5.75
CA ARG A 183 0.39 2.71 -6.45
C ARG A 183 0.53 4.14 -6.98
N GLU A 184 1.07 4.33 -8.19
CA GLU A 184 1.25 5.65 -8.82
C GLU A 184 -0.07 6.32 -9.27
N SER A 185 -1.20 5.62 -9.19
CA SER A 185 -2.53 6.27 -9.31
C SER A 185 -2.92 7.09 -8.08
N GLY A 186 -2.09 7.09 -7.03
CA GLY A 186 -2.33 7.82 -5.80
C GLY A 186 -3.18 7.04 -4.80
N PHE A 187 -3.34 7.58 -3.60
CA PHE A 187 -4.01 6.91 -2.48
C PHE A 187 -5.23 7.68 -1.93
N GLY A 188 -5.52 8.86 -2.47
CA GLY A 188 -6.72 9.62 -2.12
C GLY A 188 -8.01 8.89 -2.47
N ARG A 189 -9.09 9.26 -1.82
CA ARG A 189 -10.44 8.74 -2.12
C ARG A 189 -11.42 9.90 -2.26
N GLU A 190 -12.32 9.78 -3.24
CA GLU A 190 -13.52 10.59 -3.39
C GLU A 190 -14.72 9.72 -3.04
N GLY A 191 -15.73 10.29 -2.38
CA GLY A 191 -16.87 9.50 -1.89
C GLY A 191 -16.52 8.51 -0.79
N GLY A 192 -17.52 7.79 -0.31
CA GLY A 192 -17.40 6.91 0.81
C GLY A 192 -16.98 7.60 2.11
N TRP A 193 -16.83 6.82 3.15
CA TRP A 193 -16.32 7.33 4.44
C TRP A 193 -14.86 7.78 4.32
N GLU A 194 -14.08 7.12 3.49
CA GLU A 194 -12.67 7.38 3.25
C GLU A 194 -12.44 8.75 2.60
N GLY A 195 -13.30 9.13 1.64
CA GLY A 195 -13.25 10.44 1.00
C GLY A 195 -13.58 11.58 1.95
N LEU A 196 -14.57 11.35 2.84
CA LEU A 196 -14.95 12.35 3.85
C LEU A 196 -13.78 12.73 4.77
N THR A 197 -12.95 11.76 5.16
CA THR A 197 -11.82 11.99 6.09
C THR A 197 -10.79 12.97 5.55
N GLY A 198 -10.62 13.05 4.23
CA GLY A 198 -9.72 14.01 3.58
C GLY A 198 -10.12 15.48 3.77
N TYR A 199 -11.39 15.76 4.05
CA TYR A 199 -11.95 17.11 4.22
C TYR A 199 -12.23 17.45 5.70
N THR A 200 -11.87 16.59 6.64
CA THR A 200 -12.12 16.78 8.07
C THR A 200 -10.82 16.95 8.85
N LYS A 201 -10.91 17.53 10.04
CA LYS A 201 -9.79 17.64 10.98
C LYS A 201 -10.19 16.95 12.29
N PRO A 202 -9.23 16.27 12.96
CA PRO A 202 -9.47 15.74 14.30
C PRO A 202 -9.94 16.85 15.26
N VAL A 203 -10.94 16.54 16.08
CA VAL A 203 -11.44 17.49 17.09
C VAL A 203 -10.40 17.76 18.18
N ALA A 204 -9.64 16.74 18.55
CA ALA A 204 -8.55 16.88 19.51
C ALA A 204 -7.24 17.28 18.80
N ALA A 205 -6.52 18.22 19.38
CA ALA A 205 -5.17 18.50 18.93
C ALA A 205 -4.29 17.24 19.08
N PRO A 206 -3.44 16.93 18.10
CA PRO A 206 -2.50 15.81 18.22
C PRO A 206 -1.59 16.04 19.44
N ALA A 207 -1.21 14.96 20.10
CA ALA A 207 -0.19 14.99 21.14
C ALA A 207 1.10 15.59 20.58
N LYS A 208 1.89 16.26 21.41
CA LYS A 208 3.20 16.77 20.97
C LYS A 208 4.22 15.64 21.07
N THR A 209 4.90 15.33 19.98
CA THR A 209 6.05 14.43 20.00
C THR A 209 7.14 15.00 20.91
N ARG A 210 7.67 14.18 21.76
CA ARG A 210 8.75 14.57 22.66
C ARG A 210 10.03 13.82 22.29
N SER A 211 11.00 14.55 21.79
CA SER A 211 12.35 14.02 21.59
C SER A 211 13.07 13.97 22.95
N ILE A 212 13.67 12.83 23.23
CA ILE A 212 14.48 12.62 24.44
C ILE A 212 15.91 12.36 24.00
N ALA A 213 16.85 13.11 24.58
CA ALA A 213 18.27 12.93 24.30
C ALA A 213 18.79 11.61 24.92
N ALA A 214 19.71 10.95 24.21
CA ALA A 214 20.42 9.81 24.76
C ALA A 214 21.26 10.21 25.97
N HIS A 215 21.35 9.31 26.94
CA HIS A 215 22.27 9.47 28.06
C HIS A 215 23.75 9.35 27.57
N THR A 216 24.66 10.06 28.21
CA THR A 216 26.09 10.02 27.92
C THR A 216 26.87 9.46 29.11
N GLY A 217 28.06 8.93 28.85
CA GLY A 217 28.96 8.41 29.86
C GLY A 217 30.36 8.12 29.30
N ASP A 218 31.34 7.98 30.18
CA ASP A 218 32.73 7.76 29.80
C ASP A 218 33.15 6.29 29.85
N GLY A 219 32.20 5.35 29.97
CA GLY A 219 32.42 3.91 30.07
C GLY A 219 33.02 3.33 28.79
N GLY A 220 34.28 2.87 28.86
CA GLY A 220 34.92 2.12 27.79
C GLY A 220 34.45 0.68 27.70
N ALA A 221 34.40 0.13 26.50
CA ALA A 221 34.15 -1.28 26.28
C ALA A 221 35.39 -2.11 26.62
N GLY A 222 35.36 -2.80 27.75
CA GLY A 222 36.31 -3.85 28.06
C GLY A 222 35.58 -5.21 28.13
N GLY A 223 36.02 -6.22 27.40
CA GLY A 223 35.50 -7.57 27.50
C GLY A 223 34.85 -8.12 26.22
N LEU A 224 33.91 -9.07 26.39
CA LEU A 224 33.22 -9.73 25.26
C LEU A 224 32.33 -8.74 24.50
N ASP A 225 32.35 -8.85 23.16
CA ASP A 225 31.44 -8.12 22.28
C ASP A 225 29.99 -8.51 22.56
N ARG A 226 29.25 -7.64 23.21
CA ARG A 226 27.82 -7.76 23.52
C ARG A 226 26.97 -6.77 22.73
N THR A 227 27.45 -6.35 21.56
CA THR A 227 26.71 -5.45 20.69
C THR A 227 25.41 -6.10 20.24
N ALA A 228 24.30 -5.47 20.60
CA ALA A 228 22.97 -5.89 20.12
C ALA A 228 22.89 -5.73 18.60
N LYS A 229 22.46 -6.79 17.94
CA LYS A 229 22.37 -6.87 16.48
C LYS A 229 21.04 -6.34 15.99
N LEU A 230 20.97 -6.05 14.69
CA LEU A 230 19.71 -5.82 13.98
C LEU A 230 18.89 -7.13 13.96
N TYR A 231 17.57 -7.00 13.78
CA TYR A 231 16.68 -8.15 13.56
C TYR A 231 16.08 -8.04 12.16
N ILE A 232 16.49 -8.90 11.24
CA ILE A 232 16.10 -8.86 9.83
C ILE A 232 15.75 -10.29 9.38
N GLY A 233 14.56 -10.45 8.81
CA GLY A 233 14.12 -11.73 8.24
C GLY A 233 13.99 -12.86 9.27
N GLY A 234 13.64 -12.55 10.52
CA GLY A 234 13.55 -13.50 11.62
C GLY A 234 14.90 -13.91 12.18
N LYS A 235 15.96 -13.13 11.98
CA LYS A 235 17.32 -13.45 12.40
C LYS A 235 18.06 -12.23 12.94
N GLN A 236 18.94 -12.46 13.87
CA GLN A 236 19.91 -11.46 14.29
C GLN A 236 20.94 -11.23 13.17
N ALA A 237 21.07 -9.99 12.69
CA ALA A 237 21.98 -9.59 11.63
C ALA A 237 23.00 -8.57 12.14
N ARG A 238 24.27 -8.72 11.77
CA ARG A 238 25.27 -7.67 11.98
C ARG A 238 25.01 -6.53 10.98
N PRO A 239 25.22 -5.25 11.37
CA PRO A 239 25.08 -4.13 10.44
C PRO A 239 26.17 -4.26 9.35
N ASP A 240 25.81 -3.90 8.12
CA ASP A 240 26.73 -3.91 6.98
C ASP A 240 27.96 -3.02 7.21
N SER A 241 27.74 -1.86 7.87
CA SER A 241 28.80 -0.92 8.21
C SER A 241 29.80 -1.47 9.24
N GLY A 242 29.40 -2.44 10.05
CA GLY A 242 30.15 -2.88 11.23
C GLY A 242 30.15 -1.87 12.38
N TYR A 243 29.49 -0.72 12.25
CA TYR A 243 29.47 0.32 13.28
C TYR A 243 28.48 0.01 14.40
N SER A 244 28.86 0.46 15.60
CA SER A 244 28.04 0.38 16.79
C SER A 244 28.22 1.64 17.63
N ARG A 245 27.26 1.90 18.52
CA ARG A 245 27.38 2.96 19.53
C ARG A 245 27.07 2.42 20.92
N ALA A 246 27.69 3.03 21.93
CA ALA A 246 27.42 2.75 23.33
C ALA A 246 26.04 3.30 23.73
N VAL A 247 25.34 2.55 24.60
CA VAL A 247 24.06 2.94 25.20
C VAL A 247 24.27 3.08 26.70
N TYR A 248 23.95 4.23 27.22
CA TYR A 248 24.15 4.55 28.63
C TYR A 248 22.81 4.73 29.36
N GLY A 249 22.78 4.38 30.63
CA GLY A 249 21.69 4.69 31.53
C GLY A 249 21.80 6.12 32.13
N PRO A 250 20.76 6.54 32.89
CA PRO A 250 20.66 7.93 33.43
C PRO A 250 21.83 8.40 34.31
N LYS A 251 22.59 7.46 34.86
CA LYS A 251 23.75 7.76 35.71
C LYS A 251 25.09 7.58 34.96
N GLY A 252 25.06 7.53 33.62
CA GLY A 252 26.26 7.34 32.79
C GLY A 252 26.81 5.91 32.80
N ALA A 253 26.10 4.94 33.38
CA ALA A 253 26.51 3.55 33.35
C ALA A 253 26.33 2.96 31.96
N LEU A 254 27.37 2.29 31.43
CA LEU A 254 27.30 1.58 30.15
C LEU A 254 26.36 0.37 30.28
N LEU A 255 25.28 0.37 29.50
CA LEU A 255 24.27 -0.70 29.49
C LEU A 255 24.51 -1.72 28.36
N GLY A 256 25.24 -1.36 27.34
CA GLY A 256 25.57 -2.17 26.18
C GLY A 256 25.92 -1.34 24.97
N HIS A 257 26.01 -2.02 23.83
CA HIS A 257 26.21 -1.38 22.52
C HIS A 257 25.08 -1.79 21.60
N THR A 258 24.71 -0.92 20.67
CA THR A 258 23.75 -1.20 19.61
C THR A 258 24.39 -1.01 18.25
N SER A 259 23.97 -1.82 17.28
CA SER A 259 24.36 -1.70 15.88
C SER A 259 23.83 -0.40 15.27
N LEU A 260 24.58 0.17 14.32
CA LEU A 260 24.14 1.30 13.51
C LEU A 260 23.78 0.81 12.11
N ALA A 261 22.48 0.73 11.82
CA ALA A 261 21.96 0.31 10.54
C ALA A 261 22.30 1.33 9.44
N SER A 262 22.62 0.81 8.28
CA SER A 262 22.90 1.57 7.07
C SER A 262 21.76 1.46 6.04
N ARG A 263 21.87 2.21 4.95
CA ARG A 263 20.97 2.07 3.79
C ARG A 263 20.95 0.64 3.23
N LYS A 264 22.05 -0.12 3.33
CA LYS A 264 22.10 -1.52 2.87
C LYS A 264 21.31 -2.44 3.81
N ASP A 265 21.37 -2.20 5.11
CA ASP A 265 20.58 -2.95 6.08
C ASP A 265 19.08 -2.70 5.88
N LEU A 266 18.70 -1.45 5.58
CA LEU A 266 17.32 -1.13 5.19
C LEU A 266 16.90 -1.92 3.95
N ARG A 267 17.73 -1.98 2.89
CA ARG A 267 17.43 -2.79 1.71
C ARG A 267 17.27 -4.26 2.05
N ASN A 268 18.14 -4.82 2.88
CA ASN A 268 18.02 -6.21 3.32
C ASN A 268 16.70 -6.45 4.09
N ALA A 269 16.26 -5.49 4.90
CA ALA A 269 14.97 -5.54 5.59
C ALA A 269 13.79 -5.49 4.60
N VAL A 270 13.87 -4.68 3.55
CA VAL A 270 12.86 -4.64 2.47
C VAL A 270 12.82 -5.98 1.71
N GLU A 271 13.96 -6.55 1.39
CA GLU A 271 14.03 -7.88 0.76
C GLU A 271 13.39 -8.96 1.65
N ALA A 272 13.61 -8.90 2.97
CA ALA A 272 12.97 -9.77 3.94
C ALA A 272 11.43 -9.56 3.99
N CYS A 273 10.96 -8.31 3.96
CA CYS A 273 9.53 -8.00 3.84
C CYS A 273 8.94 -8.58 2.55
N ASN A 274 9.66 -8.47 1.42
CA ASN A 274 9.23 -9.02 0.15
C ASN A 274 9.13 -10.56 0.17
N ALA A 275 10.04 -11.24 0.84
CA ALA A 275 9.98 -12.69 1.06
C ALA A 275 8.77 -13.08 1.92
N ALA A 276 8.34 -12.23 2.84
CA ALA A 276 7.21 -12.45 3.75
C ALA A 276 5.83 -12.00 3.19
N LYS A 277 5.68 -11.76 1.88
CA LYS A 277 4.41 -11.31 1.26
C LYS A 277 3.23 -12.25 1.53
N GLY A 278 3.49 -13.52 1.83
CA GLY A 278 2.46 -14.49 2.22
C GLY A 278 1.67 -14.10 3.48
N TRP A 279 2.25 -13.25 4.35
CA TRP A 279 1.58 -12.75 5.56
C TRP A 279 0.26 -12.02 5.25
N ALA A 280 0.22 -11.23 4.20
CA ALA A 280 -0.99 -10.53 3.75
C ALA A 280 -2.14 -11.47 3.38
N LYS A 281 -1.83 -12.71 2.98
CA LYS A 281 -2.81 -13.73 2.60
C LYS A 281 -3.21 -14.66 3.75
N SER A 282 -2.56 -14.54 4.92
CA SER A 282 -2.93 -15.31 6.11
C SER A 282 -4.30 -14.83 6.63
N SER A 283 -5.03 -15.73 7.29
CA SER A 283 -6.33 -15.39 7.87
C SER A 283 -6.17 -14.40 9.03
N GLY A 284 -7.18 -13.55 9.25
CA GLY A 284 -7.23 -12.67 10.43
C GLY A 284 -7.11 -13.47 11.73
N HIS A 285 -7.72 -14.66 11.78
CA HIS A 285 -7.63 -15.56 12.93
C HIS A 285 -6.18 -16.01 13.22
N LEU A 286 -5.42 -16.42 12.20
CA LEU A 286 -4.01 -16.81 12.38
C LEU A 286 -3.17 -15.60 12.88
N ARG A 287 -3.39 -14.42 12.32
CA ARG A 287 -2.71 -13.21 12.78
C ARG A 287 -3.06 -12.86 14.23
N ALA A 288 -4.33 -13.02 14.60
CA ALA A 288 -4.77 -12.86 15.98
C ALA A 288 -4.06 -13.83 16.93
N GLN A 289 -4.00 -15.12 16.58
CA GLN A 289 -3.32 -16.14 17.37
C GLN A 289 -1.85 -15.79 17.65
N ILE A 290 -1.11 -15.40 16.63
CA ILE A 290 0.30 -15.03 16.76
C ILE A 290 0.46 -13.81 17.67
N LEU A 291 -0.41 -12.78 17.53
CA LEU A 291 -0.39 -11.62 18.41
C LEU A 291 -0.75 -11.95 19.86
N TYR A 292 -1.66 -12.90 20.11
CA TYR A 292 -1.92 -13.42 21.45
C TYR A 292 -0.69 -14.11 22.04
N TYR A 293 0.02 -14.96 21.28
CA TYR A 293 1.27 -15.56 21.72
C TYR A 293 2.35 -14.52 22.02
N MET A 294 2.44 -13.45 21.21
CA MET A 294 3.34 -12.34 21.51
C MET A 294 2.99 -11.66 22.83
N ALA A 295 1.69 -11.44 23.11
CA ALA A 295 1.23 -10.84 24.36
C ALA A 295 1.55 -11.73 25.57
N GLU A 296 1.29 -13.03 25.46
CA GLU A 296 1.58 -14.01 26.52
C GLU A 296 3.08 -14.15 26.77
N ASN A 297 3.89 -14.24 25.71
CA ASN A 297 5.35 -14.33 25.82
C ASN A 297 5.97 -13.05 26.42
N LEU A 298 5.46 -11.87 26.04
CA LEU A 298 5.87 -10.61 26.67
C LEU A 298 5.43 -10.56 28.14
N SER A 299 4.23 -11.04 28.47
CA SER A 299 3.72 -11.11 29.84
C SER A 299 4.59 -12.03 30.73
N ALA A 300 4.98 -13.20 30.20
CA ALA A 300 5.87 -14.12 30.90
C ALA A 300 7.25 -13.49 31.22
N ARG A 301 7.67 -12.48 30.44
CA ARG A 301 8.93 -11.76 30.60
C ARG A 301 8.77 -10.32 31.12
N ALA A 302 7.58 -9.96 31.64
CA ALA A 302 7.26 -8.60 32.01
C ALA A 302 8.27 -7.97 32.99
N THR A 303 8.70 -8.70 34.00
CA THR A 303 9.70 -8.24 34.97
C THR A 303 11.07 -7.93 34.33
N GLU A 304 11.49 -8.73 33.37
CA GLU A 304 12.72 -8.51 32.61
C GLU A 304 12.66 -7.21 31.82
N PHE A 305 11.57 -7.02 31.05
CA PHE A 305 11.37 -5.82 30.24
C PHE A 305 11.20 -4.56 31.10
N ALA A 306 10.47 -4.64 32.22
CA ALA A 306 10.35 -3.54 33.17
C ALA A 306 11.69 -3.14 33.78
N THR A 307 12.53 -4.13 34.14
CA THR A 307 13.90 -3.91 34.64
C THR A 307 14.77 -3.26 33.57
N ARG A 308 14.68 -3.71 32.33
CA ARG A 308 15.40 -3.13 31.19
C ARG A 308 14.99 -1.67 30.95
N LEU A 309 13.69 -1.38 30.90
CA LEU A 309 13.18 0.00 30.77
C LEU A 309 13.69 0.89 31.89
N LYS A 310 13.64 0.41 33.13
CA LYS A 310 14.16 1.15 34.27
C LYS A 310 15.66 1.45 34.14
N SER A 311 16.44 0.50 33.65
CA SER A 311 17.87 0.70 33.43
C SER A 311 18.16 1.73 32.36
N LEU A 312 17.35 1.77 31.29
CA LEU A 312 17.50 2.68 30.15
C LEU A 312 16.99 4.09 30.46
N THR A 313 15.79 4.21 31.02
CA THR A 313 15.08 5.49 31.17
C THR A 313 15.22 6.11 32.57
N GLY A 314 15.51 5.31 33.58
CA GLY A 314 15.50 5.68 34.98
C GLY A 314 14.10 5.64 35.64
N SER A 315 13.05 5.46 34.87
CA SER A 315 11.66 5.38 35.33
C SER A 315 11.25 3.92 35.55
N ASP A 316 10.24 3.69 36.39
CA ASP A 316 9.66 2.36 36.51
C ASP A 316 8.97 1.95 35.20
N GLY A 317 9.42 0.84 34.63
CA GLY A 317 8.93 0.34 33.34
C GLY A 317 7.67 -0.52 33.42
N THR A 318 7.17 -0.82 34.63
CA THR A 318 6.08 -1.79 34.83
C THR A 318 4.82 -1.40 34.07
N ALA A 319 4.38 -0.15 34.22
CA ALA A 319 3.18 0.36 33.56
C ALA A 319 3.31 0.37 32.02
N GLU A 320 4.51 0.67 31.50
CA GLU A 320 4.77 0.66 30.05
C GLU A 320 4.69 -0.77 29.48
N VAL A 321 5.23 -1.76 30.19
CA VAL A 321 5.16 -3.17 29.79
C VAL A 321 3.71 -3.67 29.83
N GLU A 322 2.98 -3.41 30.91
CA GLU A 322 1.57 -3.80 31.03
C GLU A 322 0.70 -3.19 29.92
N ALA A 323 0.89 -1.90 29.64
CA ALA A 323 0.23 -1.23 28.52
C ALA A 323 0.62 -1.89 27.18
N SER A 324 1.88 -2.24 26.97
CA SER A 324 2.36 -2.91 25.75
C SER A 324 1.70 -4.27 25.54
N ILE A 325 1.57 -5.09 26.58
CA ILE A 325 0.85 -6.35 26.57
C ILE A 325 -0.62 -6.12 26.19
N SER A 326 -1.27 -5.14 26.83
CA SER A 326 -2.65 -4.77 26.52
C SER A 326 -2.83 -4.35 25.05
N ARG A 327 -1.85 -3.63 24.43
CA ARG A 327 -1.91 -3.25 23.02
C ARG A 327 -1.79 -4.45 22.09
N LEU A 328 -0.97 -5.46 22.42
CA LEU A 328 -0.91 -6.71 21.65
C LEU A 328 -2.24 -7.44 21.68
N PHE A 329 -2.89 -7.57 22.86
CA PHE A 329 -4.22 -8.15 22.98
C PHE A 329 -5.27 -7.36 22.20
N SER A 330 -5.23 -6.03 22.27
CA SER A 330 -6.15 -5.17 21.54
C SER A 330 -5.98 -5.34 20.02
N ALA A 331 -4.76 -5.34 19.51
CA ALA A 331 -4.48 -5.55 18.09
C ALA A 331 -4.91 -6.95 17.63
N ALA A 332 -4.67 -7.98 18.45
CA ALA A 332 -5.11 -9.34 18.18
C ALA A 332 -6.64 -9.42 18.06
N ALA A 333 -7.36 -8.76 18.97
CA ALA A 333 -8.83 -8.71 18.96
C ALA A 333 -9.40 -8.05 17.68
N TRP A 334 -8.68 -7.11 17.07
CA TRP A 334 -9.09 -6.45 15.83
C TRP A 334 -8.70 -7.19 14.56
N ALA A 335 -7.76 -8.14 14.60
CA ALA A 335 -7.19 -8.76 13.41
C ALA A 335 -8.21 -9.45 12.49
N ASP A 336 -9.31 -9.96 13.05
CA ASP A 336 -10.42 -10.61 12.33
C ASP A 336 -11.77 -9.88 12.49
N LYS A 337 -11.76 -8.64 13.01
CA LYS A 337 -12.97 -7.82 13.26
C LYS A 337 -12.97 -6.52 12.46
N TYR A 338 -11.80 -6.08 11.97
CA TYR A 338 -11.70 -4.89 11.14
C TYR A 338 -11.77 -5.31 9.66
N ASP A 339 -12.95 -5.72 9.26
CA ASP A 339 -13.28 -6.23 7.92
C ASP A 339 -13.88 -5.16 7.01
N GLY A 340 -14.39 -5.58 5.86
CA GLY A 340 -15.01 -4.72 4.87
C GLY A 340 -16.44 -4.32 5.24
N GLN A 341 -17.05 -3.58 4.30
CA GLN A 341 -18.43 -3.13 4.38
C GLN A 341 -19.16 -3.41 3.07
N VAL A 342 -20.48 -3.50 3.12
CA VAL A 342 -21.35 -3.51 1.94
C VAL A 342 -22.03 -2.14 1.87
N HIS A 343 -21.84 -1.42 0.76
CA HIS A 343 -22.53 -0.17 0.51
C HIS A 343 -23.84 -0.42 -0.22
N ASP A 344 -24.91 0.20 0.29
CA ASP A 344 -26.15 0.35 -0.45
C ASP A 344 -25.98 1.47 -1.49
N VAL A 345 -26.16 1.12 -2.76
CA VAL A 345 -25.96 2.03 -3.88
C VAL A 345 -27.24 2.08 -4.70
N PRO A 346 -27.60 3.23 -5.35
CA PRO A 346 -28.89 3.42 -6.01
C PRO A 346 -29.09 2.60 -7.28
N ILE A 347 -28.04 1.95 -7.79
CA ILE A 347 -28.13 1.00 -8.90
C ILE A 347 -28.55 -0.39 -8.41
N ARG A 348 -29.09 -1.23 -9.30
CA ARG A 348 -29.36 -2.65 -8.98
C ARG A 348 -28.03 -3.41 -8.81
N GLY A 349 -27.45 -3.36 -7.62
CA GLY A 349 -26.16 -3.94 -7.32
C GLY A 349 -25.73 -3.69 -5.88
N VAL A 350 -24.54 -4.16 -5.54
CA VAL A 350 -23.85 -3.88 -4.29
C VAL A 350 -22.42 -3.43 -4.57
N ALA A 351 -21.87 -2.57 -3.72
CA ALA A 351 -20.45 -2.29 -3.69
C ALA A 351 -19.83 -2.84 -2.39
N LEU A 352 -18.86 -3.74 -2.53
CA LEU A 352 -18.12 -4.34 -1.43
C LEU A 352 -16.86 -3.51 -1.17
N ALA A 353 -16.79 -2.82 -0.03
CA ALA A 353 -15.61 -2.12 0.42
C ALA A 353 -14.70 -3.09 1.18
N MET A 354 -13.70 -3.65 0.53
CA MET A 354 -12.76 -4.60 1.12
C MET A 354 -11.57 -3.88 1.76
N LYS A 355 -11.18 -4.29 2.97
CA LYS A 355 -9.96 -3.81 3.63
C LYS A 355 -8.77 -4.67 3.19
N GLU A 356 -7.76 -4.02 2.63
CA GLU A 356 -6.52 -4.66 2.21
C GLU A 356 -5.33 -4.06 2.98
N PRO A 357 -4.26 -4.82 3.26
CA PRO A 357 -3.05 -4.25 3.85
C PRO A 357 -2.40 -3.25 2.89
N VAL A 358 -1.87 -2.16 3.42
CA VAL A 358 -1.08 -1.18 2.66
C VAL A 358 0.13 -1.84 2.01
N GLY A 359 0.81 -2.73 2.74
CA GLY A 359 1.98 -3.42 2.22
C GLY A 359 3.15 -3.48 3.20
N THR A 360 4.29 -2.91 2.82
CA THR A 360 5.46 -2.73 3.69
C THR A 360 5.44 -1.33 4.29
N ILE A 361 5.47 -1.24 5.61
CA ILE A 361 5.43 0.04 6.34
C ILE A 361 6.76 0.27 7.05
N GLY A 362 7.45 1.36 6.71
CA GLY A 362 8.59 1.86 7.47
C GLY A 362 8.10 2.70 8.65
N ILE A 363 8.58 2.43 9.86
CA ILE A 363 8.12 3.12 11.08
C ILE A 363 9.32 3.66 11.85
N LEU A 364 9.38 4.98 12.01
CA LEU A 364 10.30 5.64 12.94
C LEU A 364 9.62 5.72 14.30
N CYS A 365 10.11 4.92 15.26
CA CYS A 365 9.48 4.73 16.57
C CYS A 365 9.72 5.96 17.48
N PRO A 366 8.80 6.24 18.42
CA PRO A 366 8.96 7.36 19.36
C PRO A 366 10.02 7.08 20.42
N ASP A 367 10.56 8.15 21.00
CA ASP A 367 11.56 8.07 22.06
C ASP A 367 10.96 8.13 23.47
N ASP A 368 9.79 8.73 23.61
CA ASP A 368 9.11 8.94 24.89
C ASP A 368 8.35 7.71 25.43
N ALA A 369 8.17 6.70 24.60
CA ALA A 369 7.56 5.41 24.96
C ALA A 369 8.24 4.29 24.14
N PRO A 370 9.50 3.94 24.45
CA PRO A 370 10.35 3.15 23.55
C PRO A 370 9.85 1.71 23.31
N LEU A 371 9.15 1.09 24.27
CA LEU A 371 8.50 -0.21 24.10
C LEU A 371 7.04 -0.03 23.67
N LEU A 372 6.29 0.76 24.42
CA LEU A 372 4.85 0.92 24.20
C LEU A 372 4.55 1.56 22.83
N GLY A 373 5.29 2.60 22.45
CA GLY A 373 5.12 3.25 21.16
C GLY A 373 5.49 2.33 19.98
N LEU A 374 6.58 1.57 20.12
CA LEU A 374 6.99 0.56 19.14
C LEU A 374 5.88 -0.51 18.94
N ILE A 375 5.42 -1.11 20.03
CA ILE A 375 4.38 -2.14 20.00
C ILE A 375 3.04 -1.58 19.51
N SER A 376 2.65 -0.38 19.98
CA SER A 376 1.39 0.25 19.58
C SER A 376 1.34 0.58 18.08
N ALA A 377 2.47 0.91 17.45
CA ALA A 377 2.55 1.14 16.02
C ALA A 377 2.66 -0.18 15.23
N MET A 378 3.45 -1.14 15.71
CA MET A 378 3.72 -2.42 15.06
C MET A 378 2.50 -3.33 15.04
N ALA A 379 1.87 -3.56 16.21
CA ALA A 379 0.87 -4.61 16.38
C ALA A 379 -0.37 -4.41 15.48
N PRO A 380 -1.00 -3.21 15.39
CA PRO A 380 -2.11 -2.99 14.46
C PRO A 380 -1.69 -3.15 12.98
N ALA A 381 -0.47 -2.74 12.63
CA ALA A 381 0.03 -2.86 11.27
C ALA A 381 0.12 -4.34 10.84
N ILE A 382 0.75 -5.20 11.67
CA ILE A 382 0.86 -6.64 11.35
C ILE A 382 -0.47 -7.37 11.50
N ALA A 383 -1.36 -6.95 12.40
CA ALA A 383 -2.71 -7.48 12.53
C ALA A 383 -3.49 -7.35 11.21
N MET A 384 -3.30 -6.26 10.48
CA MET A 384 -3.93 -6.02 9.17
C MET A 384 -3.20 -6.71 8.00
N GLY A 385 -2.13 -7.47 8.25
CA GLY A 385 -1.40 -8.21 7.21
C GLY A 385 -0.23 -7.45 6.59
N ASN A 386 0.15 -6.29 7.13
CA ASN A 386 1.35 -5.56 6.70
C ASN A 386 2.64 -6.22 7.21
N ARG A 387 3.75 -5.89 6.57
CA ARG A 387 5.10 -6.15 7.04
C ARG A 387 5.70 -4.81 7.47
N VAL A 388 6.51 -4.82 8.52
CA VAL A 388 7.04 -3.59 9.09
C VAL A 388 8.56 -3.59 9.19
N ILE A 389 9.13 -2.40 9.00
CA ILE A 389 10.54 -2.10 9.26
C ILE A 389 10.56 -1.01 10.31
N LEU A 390 10.94 -1.37 11.54
CA LEU A 390 10.96 -0.50 12.69
C LEU A 390 12.35 0.11 12.86
N ALA A 391 12.48 1.43 12.76
CA ALA A 391 13.63 2.15 13.29
C ALA A 391 13.35 2.42 14.76
N ALA A 392 14.02 1.67 15.64
CA ALA A 392 13.82 1.73 17.09
C ALA A 392 14.18 3.11 17.67
N SER A 393 13.68 3.40 18.88
CA SER A 393 14.04 4.62 19.62
C SER A 393 15.57 4.83 19.65
N GLN A 394 16.01 6.02 19.29
CA GLN A 394 17.44 6.35 19.23
C GLN A 394 18.12 6.33 20.61
N PRO A 395 17.54 6.94 21.67
CA PRO A 395 18.16 6.90 23.00
C PRO A 395 18.03 5.55 23.70
N PHE A 396 16.99 4.73 23.35
CA PHE A 396 16.67 3.51 24.09
C PHE A 396 16.56 2.26 23.19
N PRO A 397 17.50 2.00 22.26
CA PRO A 397 17.36 0.97 21.24
C PRO A 397 17.39 -0.46 21.81
N LEU A 398 17.98 -0.70 22.98
CA LEU A 398 18.15 -2.03 23.55
C LEU A 398 16.84 -2.69 23.92
N ILE A 399 15.79 -1.94 24.27
CA ILE A 399 14.48 -2.53 24.57
C ILE A 399 13.85 -3.18 23.33
N ALA A 400 14.05 -2.57 22.15
CA ALA A 400 13.58 -3.11 20.88
C ALA A 400 14.39 -4.34 20.45
N THR A 401 15.69 -4.37 20.72
CA THR A 401 16.52 -5.56 20.42
C THR A 401 16.21 -6.72 21.34
N ASP A 402 15.82 -6.48 22.60
CA ASP A 402 15.40 -7.55 23.52
C ASP A 402 14.09 -8.21 23.08
N LEU A 403 13.24 -7.48 22.31
CA LEU A 403 11.94 -7.97 21.83
C LEU A 403 12.06 -9.11 20.82
N TYR A 404 13.21 -9.31 20.16
CA TYR A 404 13.36 -10.34 19.14
C TYR A 404 13.03 -11.75 19.67
N GLN A 405 13.33 -12.04 20.93
CA GLN A 405 13.00 -13.34 21.51
C GLN A 405 11.48 -13.56 21.65
N VAL A 406 10.72 -12.50 21.94
CA VAL A 406 9.26 -12.56 21.96
C VAL A 406 8.75 -12.86 20.54
N LEU A 407 9.31 -12.20 19.52
CA LEU A 407 8.94 -12.43 18.11
C LEU A 407 9.22 -13.88 17.69
N ASP A 408 10.44 -14.38 17.98
CA ASP A 408 10.90 -15.71 17.59
C ASP A 408 10.09 -16.84 18.26
N THR A 409 9.67 -16.63 19.50
CA THR A 409 8.92 -17.66 20.28
C THR A 409 7.40 -17.59 20.07
N SER A 410 6.93 -16.68 19.22
CA SER A 410 5.50 -16.47 18.97
C SER A 410 5.06 -16.90 17.57
N ASP A 411 5.84 -17.74 16.91
CA ASP A 411 5.58 -18.26 15.55
C ASP A 411 5.40 -17.18 14.49
N LEU A 412 5.93 -15.96 14.72
CA LEU A 412 5.86 -14.87 13.76
C LEU A 412 6.78 -15.18 12.56
N PRO A 413 6.26 -15.22 11.32
CA PRO A 413 7.10 -15.52 10.17
C PRO A 413 8.22 -14.49 9.99
N GLY A 414 9.44 -14.99 9.70
CA GLY A 414 10.59 -14.13 9.48
C GLY A 414 10.35 -13.12 8.34
N GLY A 415 10.66 -11.85 8.58
CA GLY A 415 10.46 -10.77 7.64
C GLY A 415 9.15 -9.99 7.81
N VAL A 416 8.18 -10.49 8.59
CA VAL A 416 6.97 -9.73 8.94
C VAL A 416 7.33 -8.51 9.78
N VAL A 417 8.22 -8.70 10.75
CA VAL A 417 8.80 -7.62 11.56
C VAL A 417 10.30 -7.60 11.37
N ASN A 418 10.85 -6.42 11.10
CA ASN A 418 12.29 -6.18 11.02
C ASN A 418 12.61 -4.98 11.92
N ILE A 419 13.67 -5.10 12.74
CA ILE A 419 14.07 -4.06 13.69
C ILE A 419 15.45 -3.56 13.32
N LEU A 420 15.54 -2.28 13.03
CA LEU A 420 16.77 -1.54 12.78
C LEU A 420 17.03 -0.60 13.95
N THR A 421 18.29 -0.51 14.33
CA THR A 421 18.79 0.48 15.30
C THR A 421 19.74 1.42 14.58
N GLY A 422 19.78 2.69 14.97
CA GLY A 422 20.59 3.71 14.30
C GLY A 422 19.96 5.09 14.38
N ASP A 423 20.51 6.03 13.64
CA ASP A 423 19.99 7.38 13.61
C ASP A 423 18.79 7.49 12.67
N HIS A 424 17.70 8.07 13.17
CA HIS A 424 16.48 8.24 12.39
C HIS A 424 16.69 9.13 11.15
N SER A 425 17.58 10.14 11.25
CA SER A 425 17.97 10.98 10.12
C SER A 425 18.58 10.20 8.96
N ASP A 426 19.37 9.14 9.27
CA ASP A 426 20.03 8.32 8.26
C ASP A 426 19.08 7.31 7.60
N LEU A 427 18.02 6.92 8.30
CA LEU A 427 17.05 5.93 7.84
C LEU A 427 15.82 6.56 7.19
N ALA A 428 15.43 7.78 7.56
CA ALA A 428 14.19 8.43 7.14
C ALA A 428 14.12 8.66 5.62
N ASP A 429 15.13 9.31 5.03
CA ASP A 429 15.16 9.59 3.58
C ASP A 429 15.24 8.30 2.74
N PRO A 430 16.09 7.31 3.05
CA PRO A 430 16.06 6.03 2.36
C PRO A 430 14.73 5.29 2.47
N MET A 431 14.05 5.30 3.63
CA MET A 431 12.71 4.71 3.78
C MET A 431 11.69 5.41 2.91
N ALA A 432 11.70 6.75 2.89
CA ALA A 432 10.77 7.54 2.11
C ALA A 432 10.95 7.37 0.60
N ARG A 433 12.18 7.16 0.12
CA ARG A 433 12.49 6.99 -1.31
C ARG A 433 12.39 5.56 -1.82
N HIS A 434 12.38 4.55 -0.94
CA HIS A 434 12.40 3.16 -1.39
C HIS A 434 11.08 2.76 -2.02
N MET A 435 11.10 2.28 -3.27
CA MET A 435 9.89 1.94 -4.04
C MET A 435 9.07 0.78 -3.45
N ASP A 436 9.72 -0.17 -2.78
CA ASP A 436 9.06 -1.32 -2.14
C ASP A 436 8.68 -1.08 -0.67
N ILE A 437 8.70 0.16 -0.22
CA ILE A 437 8.07 0.59 1.03
C ILE A 437 6.83 1.37 0.64
N ASP A 438 5.65 0.92 1.07
CA ASP A 438 4.36 1.43 0.63
C ASP A 438 3.87 2.60 1.51
N ALA A 439 4.33 2.67 2.76
CA ALA A 439 4.04 3.78 3.66
C ALA A 439 5.20 4.06 4.62
N VAL A 440 5.31 5.31 5.08
CA VAL A 440 6.23 5.70 6.17
C VAL A 440 5.45 6.39 7.27
N TRP A 441 5.56 5.83 8.48
CA TRP A 441 5.05 6.43 9.70
C TRP A 441 6.22 7.00 10.52
N SER A 442 6.09 8.23 10.97
CA SER A 442 7.10 8.86 11.82
C SER A 442 6.48 9.41 13.09
N PHE A 443 6.82 8.79 14.20
CA PHE A 443 6.49 9.22 15.55
C PHE A 443 7.75 9.70 16.30
N ALA A 444 8.84 9.88 15.57
CA ALA A 444 10.11 10.38 16.02
C ALA A 444 10.15 11.92 16.06
N ASP A 445 11.34 12.52 16.01
CA ASP A 445 11.53 13.98 15.98
C ASP A 445 10.69 14.63 14.87
N PRO A 446 9.79 15.59 15.19
CA PRO A 446 9.00 16.32 14.20
C PRO A 446 9.82 17.03 13.12
N ALA A 447 11.06 17.34 13.36
CA ALA A 447 11.95 17.95 12.38
C ALA A 447 12.17 17.09 11.13
N LEU A 448 12.00 15.76 11.24
CA LEU A 448 12.13 14.82 10.13
C LEU A 448 10.91 14.80 9.21
N ALA A 449 9.73 15.21 9.68
CA ALA A 449 8.46 15.07 8.96
C ALA A 449 8.49 15.69 7.57
N LYS A 450 8.93 16.94 7.47
CA LYS A 450 9.00 17.65 6.17
C LYS A 450 9.93 16.93 5.16
N GLY A 451 11.06 16.40 5.62
CA GLY A 451 11.98 15.65 4.76
C GLY A 451 11.39 14.35 4.24
N ILE A 452 10.69 13.62 5.12
CA ILE A 452 9.98 12.39 4.77
C ILE A 452 8.88 12.66 3.75
N GLU A 453 8.04 13.66 3.97
CA GLU A 453 6.92 14.01 3.07
C GLU A 453 7.41 14.43 1.69
N VAL A 454 8.45 15.28 1.62
CA VAL A 454 9.06 15.71 0.35
C VAL A 454 9.68 14.53 -0.39
N ALA A 455 10.41 13.65 0.31
CA ALA A 455 11.04 12.49 -0.30
C ALA A 455 9.99 11.46 -0.79
N ALA A 456 8.91 11.26 -0.03
CA ALA A 456 7.81 10.36 -0.35
C ALA A 456 6.93 10.86 -1.52
N ALA A 457 6.86 12.16 -1.73
CA ALA A 457 6.08 12.73 -2.85
C ALA A 457 6.57 12.24 -4.22
N GLY A 458 7.87 11.94 -4.35
CA GLY A 458 8.46 11.47 -5.60
C GLY A 458 7.98 10.09 -6.08
N ASN A 459 7.39 9.30 -5.20
CA ASN A 459 6.85 7.97 -5.50
C ASN A 459 5.42 7.76 -4.98
N LEU A 460 4.71 8.83 -4.67
CA LEU A 460 3.31 8.86 -4.19
C LEU A 460 3.07 7.95 -2.97
N LYS A 461 4.07 7.86 -2.09
CA LYS A 461 4.01 7.05 -0.87
C LYS A 461 3.15 7.72 0.19
N ARG A 462 2.37 6.92 0.91
CA ARG A 462 1.65 7.40 2.09
C ARG A 462 2.61 7.78 3.19
N THR A 463 2.36 8.91 3.81
CA THR A 463 3.10 9.36 5.01
C THR A 463 2.14 9.62 6.16
N TRP A 464 2.56 9.27 7.35
CA TRP A 464 1.88 9.63 8.57
C TRP A 464 2.90 10.11 9.60
N CYS A 465 3.08 11.42 9.66
CA CYS A 465 4.02 12.06 10.57
C CYS A 465 3.24 12.79 11.66
N GLY A 466 3.53 12.49 12.93
CA GLY A 466 2.85 13.14 14.05
C GLY A 466 3.15 12.50 15.38
N ALA A 467 2.38 12.90 16.41
CA ALA A 467 2.46 12.35 17.74
C ALA A 467 1.15 11.70 18.14
N LEU A 468 1.25 10.62 18.88
CA LEU A 468 0.13 9.95 19.52
C LEU A 468 0.31 10.00 21.03
N ASP A 469 -0.81 10.07 21.75
CA ASP A 469 -0.81 9.85 23.20
C ASP A 469 -0.75 8.34 23.45
N TRP A 470 0.45 7.82 23.67
CA TRP A 470 0.69 6.39 23.89
C TRP A 470 0.05 5.84 25.15
N SER A 471 -0.32 6.70 26.11
CA SER A 471 -1.05 6.28 27.32
C SER A 471 -2.46 5.76 26.99
N ARG A 472 -3.04 6.19 25.86
CA ARG A 472 -4.34 5.74 25.36
C ARG A 472 -4.21 4.56 24.43
N ASP A 473 -5.27 3.74 24.35
CA ASP A 473 -5.35 2.73 23.30
C ASP A 473 -5.73 3.36 21.96
N ASN A 474 -4.72 3.53 21.13
CA ASN A 474 -4.85 4.08 19.78
C ASN A 474 -5.06 2.98 18.72
N THR A 475 -5.19 1.72 19.08
CA THR A 475 -5.25 0.59 18.14
C THR A 475 -6.27 0.85 17.03
N LYS A 476 -7.52 1.16 17.38
CA LYS A 476 -8.58 1.42 16.41
C LYS A 476 -8.30 2.64 15.51
N ALA A 477 -7.62 3.65 16.02
CA ALA A 477 -7.25 4.85 15.24
C ALA A 477 -6.12 4.57 14.24
N ILE A 478 -5.28 3.56 14.49
CA ILE A 478 -4.16 3.18 13.62
C ILE A 478 -4.62 2.28 12.47
N LEU A 479 -5.68 1.47 12.65
CA LEU A 479 -6.15 0.52 11.63
C LEU A 479 -6.42 1.16 10.25
N PRO A 480 -7.06 2.34 10.13
CA PRO A 480 -7.24 3.01 8.83
C PRO A 480 -5.93 3.37 8.13
N HIS A 481 -4.87 3.68 8.88
CA HIS A 481 -3.54 3.95 8.32
C HIS A 481 -2.81 2.68 7.86
N ALA A 482 -3.20 1.53 8.43
CA ALA A 482 -2.65 0.22 8.10
C ALA A 482 -3.39 -0.49 6.96
N THR A 483 -4.49 0.08 6.45
CA THR A 483 -5.33 -0.54 5.43
C THR A 483 -5.65 0.40 4.28
N GLU A 484 -5.93 -0.21 3.13
CA GLU A 484 -6.53 0.44 1.97
C GLU A 484 -7.95 -0.09 1.76
N VAL A 485 -8.79 0.70 1.10
CA VAL A 485 -10.13 0.24 0.70
C VAL A 485 -10.14 0.00 -0.80
N LYS A 486 -10.51 -1.23 -1.17
CA LYS A 486 -10.85 -1.61 -2.54
C LYS A 486 -12.36 -1.75 -2.64
N ASN A 487 -12.98 -1.05 -3.58
CA ASN A 487 -14.41 -1.16 -3.85
C ASN A 487 -14.68 -2.08 -5.04
N ILE A 488 -15.40 -3.19 -4.81
CA ILE A 488 -15.82 -4.13 -5.85
C ILE A 488 -17.31 -3.96 -6.08
N TRP A 489 -17.67 -3.55 -7.30
CA TRP A 489 -19.04 -3.32 -7.71
C TRP A 489 -19.61 -4.56 -8.42
N ILE A 490 -20.74 -5.03 -7.94
CA ILE A 490 -21.41 -6.25 -8.42
C ILE A 490 -22.85 -5.89 -8.76
N PRO A 491 -23.16 -5.54 -10.02
CA PRO A 491 -24.55 -5.36 -10.44
C PRO A 491 -25.29 -6.71 -10.46
N TYR A 492 -26.59 -6.67 -10.21
CA TYR A 492 -27.47 -7.84 -10.27
C TYR A 492 -28.82 -7.49 -10.89
N GLY A 493 -29.51 -8.50 -11.39
CA GLY A 493 -30.89 -8.37 -11.87
C GLY A 493 -31.01 -7.55 -13.14
N ALA A 494 -30.24 -7.91 -14.14
CA ALA A 494 -30.38 -7.37 -15.49
C ALA A 494 -31.70 -7.80 -16.12
#